data_cd8b63fa0f085550987cb14265589017
#
_entry.id   cd8b63fa0f085550987cb14265589017
#
_cell.length_a   1.000
_cell.length_b   1.000
_cell.length_c   1.000
_cell.angle_alpha   90.00
_cell.angle_beta   90.00
_cell.angle_gamma   90.00
#
_symmetry.space_group_name_H-M   'P 1'
#
loop_
_entity.id
_entity.type
_entity.pdbx_description
1 polymer ?
#
loop_
_entity_poly.entity_id
_entity_poly.type
_entity_poly.pdbx_seq_one_letter_code
_entity_poly.pdbx_strand_id
1 'polypeptide(L)'
;MNDSKIDKHKNEIPCQIKITPTKDNEGNHIGYCGVTERIHDKSPNEVRPKISFVTKLFKWMVIMRLPFLSATFVPIFAGAAVASMMGFPVSWTWLGITLFAGSLLHIGTNTSNDYFDYKSGTDTINYNYSNEGLNGGSRSIQMGLISPKGVAIVAAISFSLSAIVGIPLIIKAGLNILWLGLFGFLSGLFYTAPPFNFSSRRGLGELLIGLNFGPLMAAGSALVQTGQLLPEAFLAGIPIGFLIAAVVYINEFPDHDSDKRTGKNTLIVTLGPEKARRGYVALFASAFISIALMAINGTFPILTLAALAAAYF
;
A
#
# COMPACT_ATOMS: atom_id res chain seq x y z
N MET A 1 32.31 -3.88 3.11
CA MET A 1 31.47 -2.97 2.31
C MET A 1 32.07 -1.58 2.45
N ASN A 2 32.35 -0.89 1.34
CA ASN A 2 32.91 0.45 1.37
C ASN A 2 31.81 1.47 1.12
N ASP A 3 31.77 2.54 1.90
CA ASP A 3 30.76 3.59 1.84
C ASP A 3 31.38 4.93 2.25
N SER A 4 30.63 6.03 2.11
CA SER A 4 31.02 7.34 2.63
C SER A 4 30.10 7.72 3.79
N LYS A 5 30.71 8.25 4.87
CA LYS A 5 29.99 8.84 6.00
C LYS A 5 30.23 10.34 6.05
N ILE A 6 29.33 11.06 6.71
CA ILE A 6 29.43 12.51 6.88
C ILE A 6 30.01 12.81 8.27
N ASP A 7 31.05 13.61 8.33
CA ASP A 7 31.63 14.08 9.60
C ASP A 7 30.82 15.23 10.21
N LYS A 8 31.22 15.68 11.42
CA LYS A 8 30.61 16.82 12.12
C LYS A 8 30.66 18.15 11.35
N HIS A 9 31.52 18.26 10.35
CA HIS A 9 31.67 19.43 9.46
C HIS A 9 30.95 19.25 8.11
N LYS A 10 30.12 18.21 7.97
CA LYS A 10 29.38 17.84 6.74
C LYS A 10 30.27 17.41 5.57
N ASN A 11 31.53 17.04 5.80
CA ASN A 11 32.39 16.47 4.79
C ASN A 11 32.14 14.95 4.67
N GLU A 12 32.12 14.45 3.45
CA GLU A 12 32.07 13.00 3.21
C GLU A 12 33.44 12.36 3.51
N ILE A 13 33.43 11.28 4.27
CA ILE A 13 34.61 10.50 4.62
C ILE A 13 34.45 9.09 4.06
N PRO A 14 35.40 8.58 3.27
CA PRO A 14 35.37 7.21 2.81
C PRO A 14 35.57 6.25 3.98
N CYS A 15 34.68 5.26 4.10
CA CYS A 15 34.68 4.31 5.20
C CYS A 15 34.53 2.88 4.70
N GLN A 16 35.14 1.94 5.41
CA GLN A 16 34.87 0.51 5.29
C GLN A 16 33.97 0.07 6.43
N ILE A 17 32.87 -0.61 6.09
CA ILE A 17 31.94 -1.19 7.07
C ILE A 17 32.18 -2.70 7.07
N LYS A 18 32.60 -3.24 8.22
CA LYS A 18 32.71 -4.67 8.47
C LYS A 18 31.52 -5.09 9.33
N ILE A 19 30.68 -5.95 8.79
CA ILE A 19 29.49 -6.48 9.50
C ILE A 19 29.82 -7.91 9.90
N THR A 20 29.71 -8.22 11.21
CA THR A 20 29.97 -9.55 11.76
C THR A 20 28.70 -10.01 12.49
N PRO A 21 28.22 -11.24 12.23
CA PRO A 21 27.09 -11.78 12.98
C PRO A 21 27.49 -11.98 14.44
N THR A 22 26.62 -11.57 15.35
CA THR A 22 26.75 -11.79 16.79
C THR A 22 25.92 -12.99 17.23
N LYS A 23 26.49 -13.81 18.13
CA LYS A 23 25.83 -15.00 18.67
C LYS A 23 25.78 -14.90 20.19
N ASP A 24 24.78 -15.52 20.82
CA ASP A 24 24.72 -15.70 22.26
C ASP A 24 25.69 -16.79 22.71
N ASN A 25 25.73 -17.04 24.01
CA ASN A 25 26.59 -18.07 24.63
C ASN A 25 26.19 -19.50 24.21
N GLU A 26 25.00 -19.68 23.67
CA GLU A 26 24.47 -20.97 23.19
C GLU A 26 24.71 -21.16 21.68
N GLY A 27 25.27 -20.13 20.99
CA GLY A 27 25.59 -20.16 19.58
C GLY A 27 24.45 -19.68 18.66
N ASN A 28 23.30 -19.25 19.21
CA ASN A 28 22.19 -18.72 18.44
C ASN A 28 22.50 -17.31 17.90
N HIS A 29 21.99 -17.02 16.73
CA HIS A 29 22.18 -15.71 16.08
C HIS A 29 21.30 -14.66 16.76
N ILE A 30 21.92 -13.63 17.38
CA ILE A 30 21.21 -12.56 18.10
C ILE A 30 21.27 -11.21 17.39
N GLY A 31 22.05 -11.07 16.31
CA GLY A 31 22.13 -9.84 15.55
C GLY A 31 23.42 -9.70 14.77
N TYR A 32 23.73 -8.45 14.37
CA TYR A 32 24.95 -8.10 13.65
C TYR A 32 25.66 -6.95 14.35
N CYS A 33 26.99 -7.03 14.46
CA CYS A 33 27.84 -5.92 14.90
C CYS A 33 28.50 -5.29 13.68
N GLY A 34 28.33 -3.98 13.52
CA GLY A 34 28.95 -3.21 12.43
C GLY A 34 30.08 -2.33 12.96
N VAL A 35 31.31 -2.56 12.49
CA VAL A 35 32.45 -1.68 12.77
C VAL A 35 32.73 -0.85 11.51
N THR A 36 32.90 0.46 11.70
CA THR A 36 33.19 1.39 10.61
C THR A 36 34.59 1.96 10.81
N GLU A 37 35.45 1.73 9.82
CA GLU A 37 36.83 2.26 9.80
C GLU A 37 36.97 3.26 8.66
N ARG A 38 37.71 4.36 8.88
CA ARG A 38 38.02 5.33 7.85
C ARG A 38 39.09 4.78 6.90
N ILE A 39 38.87 4.97 5.60
CA ILE A 39 39.85 4.67 4.58
C ILE A 39 40.62 5.97 4.28
N HIS A 40 41.93 5.96 4.57
CA HIS A 40 42.75 7.18 4.49
C HIS A 40 43.32 7.45 3.09
N ASP A 41 43.40 6.43 2.25
CA ASP A 41 44.06 6.44 0.95
C ASP A 41 43.11 6.55 -0.24
N LYS A 42 41.80 6.73 0.02
CA LYS A 42 40.77 6.84 -1.03
C LYS A 42 39.91 8.07 -0.86
N SER A 43 39.46 8.63 -1.96
CA SER A 43 38.45 9.69 -1.97
C SER A 43 37.02 9.10 -1.79
N PRO A 44 36.05 9.89 -1.29
CA PRO A 44 34.66 9.42 -1.17
C PRO A 44 34.07 8.91 -2.49
N ASN A 45 34.44 9.53 -3.61
CA ASN A 45 33.91 9.15 -4.93
C ASN A 45 34.44 7.80 -5.43
N GLU A 46 35.64 7.37 -4.98
CA GLU A 46 36.21 6.08 -5.36
C GLU A 46 35.58 4.91 -4.60
N VAL A 47 35.05 5.17 -3.39
CA VAL A 47 34.43 4.15 -2.55
C VAL A 47 32.92 4.09 -2.70
N ARG A 48 32.28 5.11 -3.29
CA ARG A 48 30.85 5.08 -3.54
C ARG A 48 30.47 3.89 -4.42
N PRO A 49 29.52 3.06 -3.99
CA PRO A 49 29.06 1.95 -4.80
C PRO A 49 28.46 2.48 -6.11
N LYS A 50 28.89 1.91 -7.23
CA LYS A 50 28.28 2.22 -8.54
C LYS A 50 26.86 1.69 -8.53
N ILE A 51 25.88 2.59 -8.53
CA ILE A 51 24.46 2.24 -8.55
C ILE A 51 24.10 1.72 -9.94
N SER A 52 23.85 0.42 -10.04
CA SER A 52 23.43 -0.21 -11.30
C SER A 52 22.02 0.24 -11.70
N PHE A 53 21.65 0.05 -12.97
CA PHE A 53 20.28 0.30 -13.44
C PHE A 53 19.24 -0.52 -12.62
N VAL A 54 19.56 -1.77 -12.33
CA VAL A 54 18.73 -2.67 -11.52
C VAL A 54 18.51 -2.09 -10.13
N THR A 55 19.56 -1.59 -9.46
CA THR A 55 19.44 -0.95 -8.15
C THR A 55 18.54 0.30 -8.20
N LYS A 56 18.64 1.09 -9.29
CA LYS A 56 17.76 2.25 -9.49
C LYS A 56 16.31 1.83 -9.66
N LEU A 57 16.06 0.76 -10.42
CA LEU A 57 14.70 0.21 -10.59
C LEU A 57 14.13 -0.27 -9.25
N PHE A 58 14.89 -1.07 -8.50
CA PHE A 58 14.48 -1.52 -7.16
C PHE A 58 14.17 -0.35 -6.22
N LYS A 59 14.99 0.70 -6.23
CA LYS A 59 14.74 1.91 -5.47
C LYS A 59 13.33 2.48 -5.75
N TRP A 60 12.97 2.62 -7.03
CA TRP A 60 11.66 3.15 -7.42
C TRP A 60 10.51 2.18 -7.10
N MET A 61 10.74 0.88 -7.22
CA MET A 61 9.76 -0.14 -6.79
C MET A 61 9.43 -0.01 -5.30
N VAL A 62 10.44 0.23 -4.46
CA VAL A 62 10.26 0.44 -3.01
C VAL A 62 9.52 1.76 -2.74
N ILE A 63 10.00 2.89 -3.33
CA ILE A 63 9.40 4.21 -3.10
C ILE A 63 7.92 4.23 -3.49
N MET A 64 7.58 3.66 -4.64
CA MET A 64 6.20 3.62 -5.16
C MET A 64 5.37 2.46 -4.60
N ARG A 65 5.99 1.58 -3.81
CA ARG A 65 5.36 0.38 -3.24
C ARG A 65 4.66 -0.47 -4.32
N LEU A 66 5.33 -0.67 -5.48
CA LEU A 66 4.73 -1.31 -6.66
C LEU A 66 4.15 -2.71 -6.40
N PRO A 67 4.69 -3.59 -5.54
CA PRO A 67 4.09 -4.89 -5.24
C PRO A 67 2.65 -4.79 -4.72
N PHE A 68 2.32 -3.70 -4.03
CA PHE A 68 0.96 -3.47 -3.49
C PHE A 68 -0.06 -3.08 -4.56
N LEU A 69 0.35 -2.78 -5.81
CA LEU A 69 -0.58 -2.51 -6.90
C LEU A 69 -1.50 -3.69 -7.23
N SER A 70 -1.17 -4.90 -6.80
CA SER A 70 -2.08 -6.05 -6.85
C SER A 70 -3.43 -5.75 -6.20
N ALA A 71 -3.44 -4.97 -5.10
CA ALA A 71 -4.66 -4.51 -4.45
C ALA A 71 -5.54 -3.61 -5.35
N THR A 72 -4.93 -2.90 -6.32
CA THR A 72 -5.65 -2.13 -7.34
C THR A 72 -6.09 -3.01 -8.51
N PHE A 73 -5.23 -3.91 -8.96
CA PHE A 73 -5.49 -4.71 -10.16
C PHE A 73 -6.64 -5.69 -9.95
N VAL A 74 -6.65 -6.39 -8.83
CA VAL A 74 -7.65 -7.41 -8.54
C VAL A 74 -9.09 -6.88 -8.63
N PRO A 75 -9.49 -5.81 -7.92
CA PRO A 75 -10.86 -5.29 -8.01
C PRO A 75 -11.19 -4.70 -9.40
N ILE A 76 -10.22 -4.09 -10.11
CA ILE A 76 -10.44 -3.59 -11.46
C ILE A 76 -10.73 -4.75 -12.42
N PHE A 77 -9.96 -5.84 -12.37
CA PHE A 77 -10.24 -7.03 -13.15
C PHE A 77 -11.57 -7.70 -12.77
N ALA A 78 -11.90 -7.74 -11.47
CA ALA A 78 -13.18 -8.26 -11.00
C ALA A 78 -14.36 -7.48 -11.59
N GLY A 79 -14.29 -6.14 -11.59
CA GLY A 79 -15.33 -5.30 -12.20
C GLY A 79 -15.47 -5.53 -13.71
N ALA A 80 -14.36 -5.64 -14.44
CA ALA A 80 -14.37 -5.96 -15.86
C ALA A 80 -14.92 -7.38 -16.14
N ALA A 81 -14.60 -8.36 -15.29
CA ALA A 81 -15.13 -9.72 -15.39
C ALA A 81 -16.65 -9.74 -15.16
N VAL A 82 -17.16 -8.97 -14.19
CA VAL A 82 -18.61 -8.83 -13.99
C VAL A 82 -19.28 -8.19 -15.21
N ALA A 83 -18.69 -7.15 -15.79
CA ALA A 83 -19.21 -6.56 -17.04
C ALA A 83 -19.32 -7.61 -18.15
N SER A 84 -18.29 -8.46 -18.32
CA SER A 84 -18.31 -9.57 -19.26
C SER A 84 -19.40 -10.61 -18.95
N MET A 85 -19.54 -10.96 -17.67
CA MET A 85 -20.58 -11.90 -17.21
C MET A 85 -21.99 -11.38 -17.51
N MET A 86 -22.19 -10.06 -17.43
CA MET A 86 -23.47 -9.40 -17.76
C MET A 86 -23.68 -9.18 -19.26
N GLY A 87 -22.81 -9.75 -20.13
CA GLY A 87 -22.95 -9.72 -21.58
C GLY A 87 -22.33 -8.48 -22.25
N PHE A 88 -21.62 -7.64 -21.55
CA PHE A 88 -20.94 -6.47 -22.13
C PHE A 88 -19.53 -6.85 -22.63
N PRO A 89 -19.13 -6.42 -23.83
CA PRO A 89 -17.76 -6.66 -24.32
C PRO A 89 -16.74 -5.88 -23.52
N VAL A 90 -15.66 -6.54 -23.09
CA VAL A 90 -14.56 -5.87 -22.37
C VAL A 90 -13.65 -5.15 -23.37
N SER A 91 -13.54 -3.84 -23.20
CA SER A 91 -12.56 -3.04 -23.92
C SER A 91 -11.22 -3.03 -23.18
N TRP A 92 -10.22 -3.67 -23.76
CA TRP A 92 -8.86 -3.74 -23.19
C TRP A 92 -8.20 -2.33 -23.06
N THR A 93 -8.52 -1.43 -23.99
CA THR A 93 -8.04 -0.05 -23.95
C THR A 93 -8.57 0.67 -22.71
N TRP A 94 -9.87 0.62 -22.47
CA TRP A 94 -10.46 1.26 -21.30
C TRP A 94 -10.06 0.58 -20.00
N LEU A 95 -9.87 -0.73 -20.01
CA LEU A 95 -9.33 -1.48 -18.88
C LEU A 95 -7.90 -1.01 -18.55
N GLY A 96 -7.03 -0.89 -19.58
CA GLY A 96 -5.66 -0.38 -19.41
C GLY A 96 -5.61 1.04 -18.85
N ILE A 97 -6.46 1.95 -19.34
CA ILE A 97 -6.54 3.33 -18.82
C ILE A 97 -7.02 3.32 -17.37
N THR A 98 -8.01 2.48 -17.02
CA THR A 98 -8.51 2.34 -15.65
C THR A 98 -7.43 1.81 -14.70
N LEU A 99 -6.70 0.77 -15.12
CA LEU A 99 -5.56 0.21 -14.37
C LEU A 99 -4.49 1.27 -14.15
N PHE A 100 -4.16 2.05 -15.16
CA PHE A 100 -3.14 3.08 -15.07
C PHE A 100 -3.56 4.23 -14.15
N ALA A 101 -4.78 4.76 -14.30
CA ALA A 101 -5.33 5.80 -13.44
C ALA A 101 -5.41 5.35 -11.96
N GLY A 102 -5.93 4.14 -11.72
CA GLY A 102 -6.00 3.53 -10.39
C GLY A 102 -4.63 3.31 -9.77
N SER A 103 -3.65 2.85 -10.55
CA SER A 103 -2.26 2.68 -10.08
C SER A 103 -1.63 4.00 -9.67
N LEU A 104 -1.82 5.06 -10.45
CA LEU A 104 -1.33 6.40 -10.12
C LEU A 104 -1.98 6.94 -8.84
N LEU A 105 -3.27 6.74 -8.66
CA LEU A 105 -3.99 7.12 -7.43
C LEU A 105 -3.44 6.36 -6.23
N HIS A 106 -3.22 5.05 -6.36
CA HIS A 106 -2.65 4.21 -5.31
C HIS A 106 -1.22 4.62 -4.95
N ILE A 107 -0.35 4.86 -5.92
CA ILE A 107 1.02 5.35 -5.69
C ILE A 107 0.97 6.72 -4.98
N GLY A 108 0.12 7.62 -5.43
CA GLY A 108 -0.09 8.93 -4.78
C GLY A 108 -0.49 8.79 -3.31
N THR A 109 -1.44 7.91 -3.02
CA THR A 109 -1.89 7.61 -1.64
C THR A 109 -0.76 7.04 -0.78
N ASN A 110 -0.03 6.03 -1.27
CA ASN A 110 1.07 5.40 -0.54
C ASN A 110 2.22 6.37 -0.24
N THR A 111 2.62 7.16 -1.24
CA THR A 111 3.71 8.13 -1.06
C THR A 111 3.28 9.31 -0.20
N SER A 112 2.03 9.74 -0.28
CA SER A 112 1.45 10.73 0.65
C SER A 112 1.45 10.21 2.09
N ASN A 113 1.07 8.93 2.29
CA ASN A 113 1.13 8.27 3.59
C ASN A 113 2.57 8.29 4.16
N ASP A 114 3.56 7.83 3.41
CA ASP A 114 4.97 7.82 3.83
C ASP A 114 5.47 9.24 4.20
N TYR A 115 5.03 10.28 3.48
CA TYR A 115 5.39 11.67 3.79
C TYR A 115 4.80 12.14 5.12
N PHE A 116 3.50 11.89 5.35
CA PHE A 116 2.83 12.36 6.56
C PHE A 116 3.21 11.54 7.79
N ASP A 117 3.43 10.23 7.66
CA ASP A 117 3.91 9.38 8.76
C ASP A 117 5.38 9.72 9.14
N TYR A 118 6.21 10.12 8.17
CA TYR A 118 7.52 10.70 8.45
C TYR A 118 7.39 12.05 9.20
N LYS A 119 6.49 12.92 8.74
CA LYS A 119 6.29 14.25 9.33
C LYS A 119 5.71 14.20 10.73
N SER A 120 4.85 13.24 11.04
CA SER A 120 4.32 12.99 12.38
C SER A 120 5.33 12.34 13.33
N GLY A 121 6.41 11.76 12.79
CA GLY A 121 7.43 11.03 13.54
C GLY A 121 7.08 9.56 13.80
N THR A 122 5.90 9.08 13.39
CA THR A 122 5.46 7.70 13.61
C THR A 122 6.46 6.70 13.07
N ASP A 123 6.88 6.87 11.82
CA ASP A 123 7.88 6.01 11.19
C ASP A 123 9.26 6.06 11.86
N THR A 124 9.61 7.21 12.44
CA THR A 124 10.94 7.40 13.04
C THR A 124 11.11 6.61 14.33
N ILE A 125 10.04 6.43 15.10
CA ILE A 125 10.06 5.69 16.37
C ILE A 125 9.62 4.24 16.25
N ASN A 126 9.23 3.81 15.06
CA ASN A 126 8.84 2.42 14.80
C ASN A 126 10.08 1.56 14.58
N TYR A 127 10.37 0.65 15.51
CA TYR A 127 11.48 -0.32 15.44
C TYR A 127 11.03 -1.73 15.05
N ASN A 128 9.72 -1.97 14.97
CA ASN A 128 9.13 -3.29 14.68
C ASN A 128 8.78 -3.46 13.19
N TYR A 129 9.36 -2.63 12.31
CA TYR A 129 9.13 -2.74 10.88
C TYR A 129 9.79 -3.97 10.25
N SER A 130 9.19 -4.52 9.22
CA SER A 130 9.82 -5.58 8.42
C SER A 130 10.80 -4.97 7.41
N ASN A 131 11.97 -5.62 7.26
CA ASN A 131 12.95 -5.24 6.22
C ASN A 131 12.42 -5.45 4.79
N GLU A 132 11.34 -6.20 4.66
CA GLU A 132 10.67 -6.52 3.39
C GLU A 132 9.67 -5.43 2.97
N GLY A 133 9.48 -4.38 3.80
CA GLY A 133 8.57 -3.27 3.50
C GLY A 133 7.09 -3.63 3.58
N LEU A 134 6.74 -4.71 4.30
CA LEU A 134 5.35 -5.15 4.44
C LEU A 134 4.58 -4.30 5.46
N ASN A 135 5.26 -3.77 6.49
CA ASN A 135 4.71 -2.89 7.51
C ASN A 135 5.64 -1.70 7.77
N GLY A 136 5.17 -0.68 8.49
CA GLY A 136 5.94 0.50 8.85
C GLY A 136 6.27 1.42 7.66
N GLY A 137 5.44 1.44 6.62
CA GLY A 137 5.63 2.23 5.41
C GLY A 137 6.71 1.69 4.47
N SER A 138 7.09 2.46 3.44
CA SER A 138 8.17 2.08 2.52
C SER A 138 9.57 2.24 3.13
N ARG A 139 9.69 2.98 4.22
CA ARG A 139 10.95 3.36 4.87
C ARG A 139 11.93 4.08 3.94
N SER A 140 11.48 4.49 2.75
CA SER A 140 12.33 5.08 1.71
C SER A 140 13.03 6.37 2.15
N ILE A 141 12.39 7.17 3.01
CA ILE A 141 12.96 8.38 3.60
C ILE A 141 14.01 8.00 4.66
N GLN A 142 13.69 7.08 5.57
CA GLN A 142 14.58 6.65 6.65
C GLN A 142 15.83 5.93 6.11
N MET A 143 15.68 5.18 5.02
CA MET A 143 16.81 4.54 4.31
C MET A 143 17.62 5.52 3.44
N GLY A 144 17.23 6.81 3.36
CA GLY A 144 17.91 7.80 2.54
C GLY A 144 17.77 7.58 1.03
N LEU A 145 16.80 6.77 0.59
CA LEU A 145 16.56 6.52 -0.83
C LEU A 145 16.03 7.75 -1.54
N ILE A 146 15.23 8.55 -0.84
CA ILE A 146 14.62 9.77 -1.36
C ILE A 146 14.44 10.78 -0.20
N SER A 147 14.50 12.08 -0.51
CA SER A 147 14.22 13.11 0.49
C SER A 147 12.72 13.22 0.78
N PRO A 148 12.30 13.75 1.97
CA PRO A 148 10.88 13.98 2.27
C PRO A 148 10.18 14.85 1.22
N LYS A 149 10.86 15.90 0.73
CA LYS A 149 10.35 16.73 -0.38
C LYS A 149 10.18 15.91 -1.66
N GLY A 150 11.11 15.01 -1.95
CA GLY A 150 11.03 14.12 -3.11
C GLY A 150 9.83 13.20 -3.06
N VAL A 151 9.52 12.61 -1.89
CA VAL A 151 8.32 11.77 -1.70
C VAL A 151 7.04 12.59 -1.90
N ALA A 152 6.96 13.81 -1.33
CA ALA A 152 5.83 14.71 -1.52
C ALA A 152 5.63 15.09 -3.00
N ILE A 153 6.72 15.29 -3.76
CA ILE A 153 6.65 15.56 -5.21
C ILE A 153 6.12 14.32 -5.95
N VAL A 154 6.60 13.12 -5.63
CA VAL A 154 6.09 11.87 -6.23
C VAL A 154 4.60 11.73 -5.97
N ALA A 155 4.14 11.99 -4.74
CA ALA A 155 2.71 11.96 -4.40
C ALA A 155 1.91 12.97 -5.24
N ALA A 156 2.36 14.22 -5.29
CA ALA A 156 1.68 15.28 -6.05
C ALA A 156 1.61 14.95 -7.55
N ILE A 157 2.70 14.50 -8.15
CA ILE A 157 2.75 14.08 -9.56
C ILE A 157 1.80 12.91 -9.80
N SER A 158 1.82 11.89 -8.95
CA SER A 158 0.97 10.70 -9.11
C SER A 158 -0.51 11.06 -9.02
N PHE A 159 -0.91 11.88 -8.06
CA PHE A 159 -2.29 12.38 -7.94
C PHE A 159 -2.69 13.23 -9.15
N SER A 160 -1.83 14.14 -9.61
CA SER A 160 -2.11 14.99 -10.77
C SER A 160 -2.25 14.17 -12.06
N LEU A 161 -1.35 13.22 -12.28
CA LEU A 161 -1.42 12.33 -13.44
C LEU A 161 -2.65 11.42 -13.37
N SER A 162 -3.01 10.90 -12.18
CA SER A 162 -4.25 10.12 -12.02
C SER A 162 -5.48 10.95 -12.40
N ALA A 163 -5.55 12.21 -11.99
CA ALA A 163 -6.65 13.12 -12.36
C ALA A 163 -6.69 13.37 -13.89
N ILE A 164 -5.54 13.61 -14.51
CA ILE A 164 -5.44 13.84 -15.97
C ILE A 164 -5.87 12.58 -16.73
N VAL A 165 -5.37 11.41 -16.36
CA VAL A 165 -5.73 10.11 -16.98
C VAL A 165 -7.18 9.74 -16.67
N GLY A 166 -7.75 10.26 -15.58
CA GLY A 166 -9.16 10.12 -15.24
C GLY A 166 -10.12 10.88 -16.15
N ILE A 167 -9.67 11.96 -16.81
CA ILE A 167 -10.53 12.78 -17.70
C ILE A 167 -11.18 11.94 -18.82
N PRO A 168 -10.44 11.14 -19.61
CA PRO A 168 -11.05 10.26 -20.60
C PRO A 168 -12.07 9.27 -20.01
N LEU A 169 -11.83 8.78 -18.77
CA LEU A 169 -12.79 7.89 -18.10
C LEU A 169 -14.09 8.61 -17.75
N ILE A 170 -14.01 9.90 -17.34
CA ILE A 170 -15.18 10.73 -17.07
C ILE A 170 -15.97 10.99 -18.36
N ILE A 171 -15.28 11.30 -19.46
CA ILE A 171 -15.91 11.50 -20.77
C ILE A 171 -16.61 10.20 -21.23
N LYS A 172 -15.99 9.04 -20.99
CA LYS A 172 -16.52 7.73 -21.39
C LYS A 172 -17.70 7.28 -20.54
N ALA A 173 -17.62 7.41 -19.21
CA ALA A 173 -18.54 6.78 -18.26
C ALA A 173 -19.41 7.78 -17.48
N GLY A 174 -19.26 9.08 -17.73
CA GLY A 174 -20.07 10.14 -17.15
C GLY A 174 -19.68 10.53 -15.71
N LEU A 175 -20.54 11.36 -15.09
CA LEU A 175 -20.26 11.96 -13.78
C LEU A 175 -20.15 10.96 -12.62
N ASN A 176 -20.73 9.78 -12.76
CA ASN A 176 -20.64 8.78 -11.71
C ASN A 176 -19.17 8.34 -11.46
N ILE A 177 -18.36 8.23 -12.55
CA ILE A 177 -16.93 7.91 -12.40
C ILE A 177 -16.15 9.07 -11.78
N LEU A 178 -16.56 10.32 -12.04
CA LEU A 178 -15.96 11.49 -11.37
C LEU A 178 -16.18 11.44 -9.86
N TRP A 179 -17.40 11.14 -9.41
CA TRP A 179 -17.70 11.05 -7.97
C TRP A 179 -16.96 9.88 -7.29
N LEU A 180 -16.88 8.72 -7.93
CA LEU A 180 -16.09 7.60 -7.45
C LEU A 180 -14.59 7.95 -7.36
N GLY A 181 -14.05 8.58 -8.41
CA GLY A 181 -12.65 9.02 -8.44
C GLY A 181 -12.35 10.11 -7.41
N LEU A 182 -13.25 11.07 -7.23
CA LEU A 182 -13.11 12.13 -6.23
C LEU A 182 -13.17 11.56 -4.80
N PHE A 183 -14.08 10.63 -4.53
CA PHE A 183 -14.13 9.95 -3.24
C PHE A 183 -12.84 9.18 -2.97
N GLY A 184 -12.35 8.40 -3.96
CA GLY A 184 -11.07 7.68 -3.86
C GLY A 184 -9.89 8.63 -3.63
N PHE A 185 -9.83 9.75 -4.36
CA PHE A 185 -8.79 10.76 -4.21
C PHE A 185 -8.80 11.40 -2.82
N LEU A 186 -9.96 11.88 -2.35
CA LEU A 186 -10.08 12.53 -1.05
C LEU A 186 -9.81 11.57 0.10
N SER A 187 -10.36 10.36 0.04
CA SER A 187 -10.10 9.34 1.06
C SER A 187 -8.63 8.91 1.08
N GLY A 188 -7.98 8.79 -0.08
CA GLY A 188 -6.56 8.47 -0.20
C GLY A 188 -5.65 9.59 0.30
N LEU A 189 -5.91 10.84 -0.09
CA LEU A 189 -5.15 12.00 0.38
C LEU A 189 -5.27 12.17 1.90
N PHE A 190 -6.49 12.18 2.41
CA PHE A 190 -6.78 12.39 3.82
C PHE A 190 -6.65 11.12 4.66
N TYR A 191 -6.18 10.02 4.09
CA TYR A 191 -5.90 8.82 4.85
C TYR A 191 -4.93 9.12 6.01
N THR A 192 -3.85 9.84 5.75
CA THR A 192 -2.88 10.30 6.75
C THR A 192 -2.73 11.81 6.82
N ALA A 193 -3.16 12.55 5.78
CA ALA A 193 -3.05 14.01 5.76
C ALA A 193 -3.99 14.67 6.78
N PRO A 194 -3.54 15.77 7.47
CA PRO A 194 -4.46 16.60 8.24
C PRO A 194 -5.43 17.34 7.29
N PRO A 195 -6.60 17.76 7.77
CA PRO A 195 -7.07 17.69 9.16
C PRO A 195 -7.76 16.37 9.51
N PHE A 196 -8.06 15.49 8.54
CA PHE A 196 -8.90 14.33 8.79
C PHE A 196 -8.13 13.14 9.34
N ASN A 197 -6.98 12.78 8.76
CA ASN A 197 -6.14 11.66 9.18
C ASN A 197 -6.96 10.41 9.52
N PHE A 198 -7.63 9.84 8.51
CA PHE A 198 -8.59 8.74 8.69
C PHE A 198 -7.96 7.48 9.27
N SER A 199 -6.68 7.23 8.95
CA SER A 199 -5.93 6.09 9.50
C SER A 199 -5.78 6.14 11.03
N SER A 200 -5.89 7.32 11.64
CA SER A 200 -5.84 7.50 13.09
C SER A 200 -7.21 7.43 13.76
N ARG A 201 -8.26 7.00 13.07
CA ARG A 201 -9.64 7.05 13.56
C ARG A 201 -10.26 5.65 13.60
N ARG A 202 -10.12 4.97 14.73
CA ARG A 202 -10.81 3.74 15.20
C ARG A 202 -11.59 2.96 14.12
N GLY A 203 -10.93 2.26 13.20
CA GLY A 203 -11.57 1.45 12.19
C GLY A 203 -12.02 2.19 10.93
N LEU A 204 -11.95 3.54 10.90
CA LEU A 204 -12.33 4.30 9.72
C LEU A 204 -11.31 4.14 8.59
N GLY A 205 -10.02 4.00 8.94
CA GLY A 205 -8.95 3.74 7.96
C GLY A 205 -9.19 2.43 7.22
N GLU A 206 -9.41 1.35 7.96
CA GLU A 206 -9.62 0.01 7.42
C GLU A 206 -10.92 -0.07 6.61
N LEU A 207 -11.98 0.60 7.10
CA LEU A 207 -13.25 0.69 6.37
C LEU A 207 -13.08 1.41 5.02
N LEU A 208 -12.41 2.56 5.00
CA LEU A 208 -12.19 3.33 3.78
C LEU A 208 -11.30 2.58 2.78
N ILE A 209 -10.27 1.89 3.25
CA ILE A 209 -9.44 1.05 2.38
C ILE A 209 -10.25 -0.11 1.82
N GLY A 210 -10.97 -0.85 2.66
CA GLY A 210 -11.82 -1.95 2.21
C GLY A 210 -12.84 -1.49 1.18
N LEU A 211 -13.51 -0.35 1.42
CA LEU A 211 -14.52 0.20 0.52
C LEU A 211 -13.90 0.65 -0.82
N ASN A 212 -12.78 1.38 -0.78
CA ASN A 212 -12.13 1.89 -2.00
C ASN A 212 -11.52 0.78 -2.85
N PHE A 213 -10.71 -0.11 -2.24
CA PHE A 213 -10.00 -1.18 -2.96
C PHE A 213 -10.85 -2.43 -3.20
N GLY A 214 -12.10 -2.42 -2.85
CA GLY A 214 -13.04 -3.49 -3.12
C GLY A 214 -14.22 -2.98 -3.95
N PRO A 215 -15.37 -2.72 -3.30
CA PRO A 215 -16.62 -2.39 -3.97
C PRO A 215 -16.54 -1.21 -4.93
N LEU A 216 -15.96 -0.08 -4.52
CA LEU A 216 -15.97 1.12 -5.34
C LEU A 216 -15.06 0.98 -6.58
N MET A 217 -13.91 0.35 -6.43
CA MET A 217 -12.99 0.15 -7.55
C MET A 217 -13.54 -0.87 -8.55
N ALA A 218 -14.17 -1.95 -8.08
CA ALA A 218 -14.83 -2.92 -8.95
C ALA A 218 -16.03 -2.30 -9.69
N ALA A 219 -16.88 -1.57 -8.98
CA ALA A 219 -18.02 -0.84 -9.57
C ALA A 219 -17.56 0.21 -10.58
N GLY A 220 -16.50 0.97 -10.27
CA GLY A 220 -15.92 1.96 -11.18
C GLY A 220 -15.35 1.32 -12.46
N SER A 221 -14.68 0.17 -12.34
CA SER A 221 -14.17 -0.57 -13.49
C SER A 221 -15.32 -1.06 -14.39
N ALA A 222 -16.35 -1.67 -13.81
CA ALA A 222 -17.53 -2.10 -14.56
C ALA A 222 -18.25 -0.92 -15.23
N LEU A 223 -18.40 0.21 -14.53
CA LEU A 223 -19.00 1.43 -15.05
C LEU A 223 -18.26 1.94 -16.31
N VAL A 224 -16.92 1.92 -16.30
CA VAL A 224 -16.11 2.32 -17.47
C VAL A 224 -16.34 1.37 -18.64
N GLN A 225 -16.52 0.07 -18.39
CA GLN A 225 -16.77 -0.90 -19.47
C GLN A 225 -18.18 -0.79 -20.05
N THR A 226 -19.18 -0.57 -19.22
CA THR A 226 -20.59 -0.70 -19.59
C THR A 226 -21.34 0.64 -19.75
N GLY A 227 -20.84 1.70 -19.15
CA GLY A 227 -21.57 2.96 -19.01
C GLY A 227 -22.67 2.93 -17.94
N GLN A 228 -22.79 1.85 -17.17
CA GLN A 228 -23.86 1.64 -16.18
C GLN A 228 -23.27 1.23 -14.84
N LEU A 229 -23.90 1.67 -13.74
CA LEU A 229 -23.58 1.18 -12.41
C LEU A 229 -24.22 -0.20 -12.25
N LEU A 230 -23.39 -1.23 -12.16
CA LEU A 230 -23.81 -2.61 -11.94
C LEU A 230 -23.70 -2.95 -10.44
N PRO A 231 -24.82 -3.22 -9.75
CA PRO A 231 -24.78 -3.67 -8.35
C PRO A 231 -23.92 -4.93 -8.16
N GLU A 232 -23.90 -5.84 -9.14
CA GLU A 232 -23.12 -7.07 -9.13
C GLU A 232 -21.61 -6.78 -9.05
N ALA A 233 -21.14 -5.72 -9.70
CA ALA A 233 -19.73 -5.32 -9.63
C ALA A 233 -19.37 -4.77 -8.24
N PHE A 234 -20.26 -4.03 -7.62
CA PHE A 234 -20.09 -3.59 -6.24
C PHE A 234 -20.05 -4.79 -5.28
N LEU A 235 -20.97 -5.75 -5.45
CA LEU A 235 -21.01 -6.96 -4.64
C LEU A 235 -19.75 -7.81 -4.83
N ALA A 236 -19.26 -8.00 -6.06
CA ALA A 236 -18.02 -8.72 -6.33
C ALA A 236 -16.80 -8.09 -5.64
N GLY A 237 -16.82 -6.79 -5.42
CA GLY A 237 -15.78 -6.07 -4.71
C GLY A 237 -15.79 -6.30 -3.18
N ILE A 238 -16.92 -6.70 -2.58
CA ILE A 238 -17.05 -6.84 -1.11
C ILE A 238 -16.02 -7.81 -0.53
N PRO A 239 -15.89 -9.08 -1.00
CA PRO A 239 -14.88 -9.99 -0.46
C PRO A 239 -13.46 -9.48 -0.66
N ILE A 240 -13.17 -8.84 -1.79
CA ILE A 240 -11.87 -8.23 -2.08
C ILE A 240 -11.60 -7.13 -1.05
N GLY A 241 -12.58 -6.27 -0.78
CA GLY A 241 -12.48 -5.21 0.22
C GLY A 241 -12.18 -5.72 1.62
N PHE A 242 -12.84 -6.79 2.05
CA PHE A 242 -12.55 -7.43 3.34
C PHE A 242 -11.12 -7.98 3.42
N LEU A 243 -10.64 -8.64 2.35
CA LEU A 243 -9.28 -9.18 2.32
C LEU A 243 -8.23 -8.06 2.34
N ILE A 244 -8.44 -6.96 1.61
CA ILE A 244 -7.50 -5.82 1.60
C ILE A 244 -7.55 -5.08 2.94
N ALA A 245 -8.72 -4.91 3.55
CA ALA A 245 -8.83 -4.39 4.91
C ALA A 245 -8.09 -5.29 5.91
N ALA A 246 -8.16 -6.62 5.76
CA ALA A 246 -7.42 -7.55 6.61
C ALA A 246 -5.90 -7.42 6.44
N VAL A 247 -5.40 -7.16 5.22
CA VAL A 247 -3.96 -6.87 4.98
C VAL A 247 -3.51 -5.61 5.71
N VAL A 248 -4.29 -4.52 5.66
CA VAL A 248 -3.96 -3.31 6.41
C VAL A 248 -4.02 -3.58 7.90
N TYR A 249 -5.07 -4.23 8.35
CA TYR A 249 -5.30 -4.57 9.75
C TYR A 249 -4.15 -5.40 10.35
N ILE A 250 -3.64 -6.43 9.65
CA ILE A 250 -2.53 -7.23 10.16
C ILE A 250 -1.23 -6.43 10.23
N ASN A 251 -1.03 -5.47 9.32
CA ASN A 251 0.15 -4.62 9.29
C ASN A 251 0.19 -3.60 10.44
N GLU A 252 -0.95 -3.29 11.07
CA GLU A 252 -1.02 -2.40 12.23
C GLU A 252 -0.55 -3.07 13.55
N PHE A 253 -0.47 -4.41 13.61
CA PHE A 253 -0.02 -5.09 14.84
C PHE A 253 1.43 -4.76 15.21
N PRO A 254 2.41 -4.85 14.30
CA PRO A 254 3.77 -4.42 14.58
C PRO A 254 3.89 -2.91 14.89
N ASP A 255 3.00 -2.11 14.32
CA ASP A 255 3.01 -0.65 14.45
C ASP A 255 2.32 -0.16 15.74
N HIS A 256 1.66 -1.07 16.52
CA HIS A 256 0.87 -0.74 17.72
C HIS A 256 1.57 0.23 18.69
N ASP A 257 2.83 -0.05 19.05
CA ASP A 257 3.52 0.76 20.07
C ASP A 257 3.94 2.13 19.55
N SER A 258 4.34 2.23 18.29
CA SER A 258 4.67 3.50 17.65
C SER A 258 3.44 4.36 17.42
N ASP A 259 2.35 3.76 16.94
CA ASP A 259 1.07 4.42 16.73
C ASP A 259 0.52 4.98 18.05
N LYS A 260 0.53 4.17 19.11
CA LYS A 260 0.09 4.61 20.44
C LYS A 260 0.89 5.78 20.98
N ARG A 261 2.23 5.78 20.79
CA ARG A 261 3.12 6.86 21.25
C ARG A 261 2.93 8.16 20.47
N THR A 262 2.54 8.07 19.20
CA THR A 262 2.29 9.25 18.35
C THR A 262 0.83 9.71 18.36
N GLY A 263 -0.03 9.07 19.16
CA GLY A 263 -1.45 9.40 19.26
C GLY A 263 -2.30 8.96 18.08
N LYS A 264 -1.79 8.04 17.25
CA LYS A 264 -2.52 7.42 16.15
C LYS A 264 -3.43 6.33 16.73
N ASN A 265 -4.74 6.58 16.73
CA ASN A 265 -5.73 5.70 17.35
C ASN A 265 -6.31 4.70 16.33
N THR A 266 -5.47 3.81 15.81
CA THR A 266 -5.94 2.70 14.95
C THR A 266 -6.86 1.76 15.74
N LEU A 267 -7.51 0.83 15.03
CA LEU A 267 -8.38 -0.13 15.71
C LEU A 267 -7.59 -1.05 16.65
N ILE A 268 -6.35 -1.41 16.26
CA ILE A 268 -5.45 -2.22 17.09
C ILE A 268 -5.06 -1.49 18.38
N VAL A 269 -4.72 -0.20 18.28
CA VAL A 269 -4.38 0.63 19.46
C VAL A 269 -5.59 0.75 20.39
N THR A 270 -6.79 0.90 19.83
CA THR A 270 -8.02 1.09 20.61
C THR A 270 -8.47 -0.18 21.33
N LEU A 271 -8.43 -1.33 20.66
CA LEU A 271 -8.90 -2.61 21.20
C LEU A 271 -7.84 -3.34 22.05
N GLY A 272 -6.57 -3.03 21.79
CA GLY A 272 -5.42 -3.80 22.24
C GLY A 272 -5.21 -5.05 21.37
N PRO A 273 -3.94 -5.52 21.22
CA PRO A 273 -3.58 -6.59 20.28
C PRO A 273 -4.37 -7.89 20.47
N GLU A 274 -4.64 -8.28 21.71
CA GLU A 274 -5.34 -9.54 22.02
C GLU A 274 -6.80 -9.56 21.50
N LYS A 275 -7.55 -8.47 21.73
CA LYS A 275 -8.92 -8.38 21.25
C LYS A 275 -8.96 -8.16 19.75
N ALA A 276 -8.02 -7.39 19.24
CA ALA A 276 -7.90 -7.08 17.82
C ALA A 276 -7.67 -8.33 16.95
N ARG A 277 -7.01 -9.39 17.45
CA ARG A 277 -6.87 -10.68 16.74
C ARG A 277 -8.21 -11.25 16.26
N ARG A 278 -9.28 -11.09 17.04
CA ARG A 278 -10.62 -11.53 16.63
C ARG A 278 -11.16 -10.71 15.46
N GLY A 279 -10.81 -9.41 15.39
CA GLY A 279 -11.17 -8.55 14.27
C GLY A 279 -10.56 -9.01 12.95
N TYR A 280 -9.28 -9.43 12.97
CA TYR A 280 -8.63 -10.01 11.80
C TYR A 280 -9.36 -11.26 11.29
N VAL A 281 -9.66 -12.21 12.21
CA VAL A 281 -10.42 -13.42 11.87
C VAL A 281 -11.80 -13.07 11.33
N ALA A 282 -12.47 -12.08 11.90
CA ALA A 282 -13.79 -11.65 11.44
C ALA A 282 -13.75 -11.06 10.02
N LEU A 283 -12.76 -10.21 9.69
CA LEU A 283 -12.57 -9.67 8.35
C LEU A 283 -12.34 -10.79 7.33
N PHE A 284 -11.45 -11.72 7.67
CA PHE A 284 -11.11 -12.84 6.81
C PHE A 284 -12.34 -13.76 6.58
N ALA A 285 -13.04 -14.14 7.65
CA ALA A 285 -14.25 -14.92 7.57
C ALA A 285 -15.36 -14.21 6.76
N SER A 286 -15.52 -12.88 6.94
CA SER A 286 -16.52 -12.10 6.19
C SER A 286 -16.29 -12.12 4.69
N ALA A 287 -15.01 -12.13 4.25
CA ALA A 287 -14.69 -12.27 2.82
C ALA A 287 -15.23 -13.59 2.26
N PHE A 288 -14.95 -14.71 2.91
CA PHE A 288 -15.38 -16.03 2.42
C PHE A 288 -16.88 -16.27 2.60
N ILE A 289 -17.47 -15.78 3.70
CA ILE A 289 -18.92 -15.84 3.91
C ILE A 289 -19.64 -15.04 2.82
N SER A 290 -19.14 -13.85 2.43
CA SER A 290 -19.75 -13.05 1.38
C SER A 290 -19.71 -13.76 0.02
N ILE A 291 -18.60 -14.46 -0.33
CA ILE A 291 -18.52 -15.28 -1.54
C ILE A 291 -19.57 -16.40 -1.49
N ALA A 292 -19.63 -17.14 -0.39
CA ALA A 292 -20.57 -18.25 -0.24
C ALA A 292 -22.02 -17.78 -0.36
N LEU A 293 -22.39 -16.70 0.29
CA LEU A 293 -23.74 -16.11 0.23
C LEU A 293 -24.11 -15.69 -1.20
N MET A 294 -23.21 -15.04 -1.93
CA MET A 294 -23.47 -14.58 -3.30
C MET A 294 -23.56 -15.74 -4.28
N ALA A 295 -22.88 -16.85 -4.05
CA ALA A 295 -23.01 -18.05 -4.87
C ALA A 295 -24.31 -18.81 -4.56
N ILE A 296 -24.69 -18.94 -3.27
CA ILE A 296 -25.88 -19.67 -2.84
C ILE A 296 -27.18 -18.96 -3.30
N ASN A 297 -27.22 -17.63 -3.22
CA ASN A 297 -28.39 -16.86 -3.64
C ASN A 297 -28.42 -16.56 -5.16
N GLY A 298 -27.49 -17.13 -5.94
CA GLY A 298 -27.48 -17.04 -7.39
C GLY A 298 -26.98 -15.71 -7.97
N THR A 299 -26.43 -14.81 -7.15
CA THR A 299 -25.82 -13.55 -7.65
C THR A 299 -24.63 -13.85 -8.58
N PHE A 300 -23.81 -14.86 -8.22
CA PHE A 300 -22.70 -15.35 -9.03
C PHE A 300 -22.81 -16.85 -9.28
N PRO A 301 -22.15 -17.38 -10.35
CA PRO A 301 -22.12 -18.80 -10.63
C PRO A 301 -21.58 -19.61 -9.45
N ILE A 302 -22.13 -20.80 -9.22
CA ILE A 302 -21.72 -21.70 -8.12
C ILE A 302 -20.21 -22.00 -8.16
N LEU A 303 -19.59 -21.93 -9.35
CA LEU A 303 -18.13 -22.10 -9.52
C LEU A 303 -17.30 -21.09 -8.73
N THR A 304 -17.86 -19.92 -8.35
CA THR A 304 -17.17 -18.95 -7.51
C THR A 304 -16.83 -19.50 -6.12
N LEU A 305 -17.52 -20.58 -5.67
CA LEU A 305 -17.15 -21.29 -4.44
C LEU A 305 -15.74 -21.92 -4.51
N ALA A 306 -15.17 -22.11 -5.70
CA ALA A 306 -13.77 -22.54 -5.82
C ALA A 306 -12.79 -21.60 -5.13
N ALA A 307 -13.15 -20.30 -5.01
CA ALA A 307 -12.34 -19.33 -4.25
C ALA A 307 -12.24 -19.67 -2.76
N LEU A 308 -13.18 -20.44 -2.18
CA LEU A 308 -13.13 -20.90 -0.79
C LEU A 308 -11.94 -21.84 -0.53
N ALA A 309 -11.40 -22.49 -1.57
CA ALA A 309 -10.20 -23.30 -1.44
C ALA A 309 -9.00 -22.48 -0.95
N ALA A 310 -8.98 -21.18 -1.25
CA ALA A 310 -7.93 -20.28 -0.77
C ALA A 310 -7.96 -20.07 0.77
N ALA A 311 -9.07 -20.40 1.45
CA ALA A 311 -9.17 -20.33 2.90
C ALA A 311 -8.34 -21.42 3.61
N TYR A 312 -7.89 -22.43 2.87
CA TYR A 312 -7.07 -23.52 3.42
C TYR A 312 -5.61 -23.10 3.60
N PHE A 313 -5.12 -22.12 2.85
CA PHE A 313 -3.75 -21.61 2.89
C PHE A 313 -3.64 -20.36 3.76
#